data_b658b7666c455f7f26bf29de00c93e39
#
_entry.id   b658b7666c455f7f26bf29de00c93e39
#
_cell.length_a   1.000
_cell.length_b   1.000
_cell.length_c   1.000
_cell.angle_alpha   90.00
_cell.angle_beta   90.00
_cell.angle_gamma   90.00
#
_symmetry.space_group_name_H-M   'P 1'
#
loop_
_entity.id
_entity.type
_entity.pdbx_description
1 polymer ?
#
loop_
_entity_poly.entity_id
_entity_poly.type
_entity_poly.pdbx_seq_one_letter_code
_entity_poly.pdbx_strand_id
1 'polypeptide(L)'
;NDSGIQSPKDFAGKKFASPQLGNTQDVALRKYLLDNGYKTKDKGGNVEVLPIKNPDILTLFLKKEIDGAWVPEPWGEKLIKEGNGRLFLDERTLWPKGKFVTANIIVNPEYLRNNPEVIKKLLEAHVNETQWINGHKEEALKTFNIELKKLTGQTIPDDQLKQAFSRLELTYDPLRETLIKSANDAFDVGFLGKTRPDLSGIFDLKILNEVLKEKGLQSIAGTVNQSLLAH
;
A
#
# COMPACT_ATOMS: atom_id res chain seq x y z
N ASN A 1 2.96 22.46 -5.97
CA ASN A 1 4.38 22.58 -5.64
C ASN A 1 5.18 22.90 -6.91
N ASP A 2 6.08 23.89 -6.82
CA ASP A 2 6.86 24.42 -7.95
C ASP A 2 8.08 23.55 -8.27
N SER A 3 8.00 22.23 -8.08
CA SER A 3 9.11 21.30 -8.33
C SER A 3 9.56 21.23 -9.80
N GLY A 4 8.75 21.75 -10.73
CA GLY A 4 9.00 21.70 -12.17
C GLY A 4 8.80 20.31 -12.81
N ILE A 5 8.37 19.31 -12.02
CA ILE A 5 8.16 17.94 -12.50
C ILE A 5 6.88 17.89 -13.35
N GLN A 6 6.99 17.57 -14.63
CA GLN A 6 5.87 17.36 -15.55
C GLN A 6 5.78 15.88 -16.00
N SER A 7 6.92 15.22 -16.05
CA SER A 7 7.06 13.84 -16.51
C SER A 7 8.18 13.13 -15.76
N PRO A 8 8.32 11.80 -15.88
CA PRO A 8 9.46 11.09 -15.33
C PRO A 8 10.82 11.61 -15.79
N LYS A 9 10.90 12.25 -16.96
CA LYS A 9 12.14 12.83 -17.48
C LYS A 9 12.73 13.95 -16.60
N ASP A 10 11.90 14.53 -15.73
CA ASP A 10 12.27 15.65 -14.86
C ASP A 10 12.79 15.19 -13.49
N PHE A 11 12.97 13.88 -13.26
CA PHE A 11 13.36 13.32 -11.96
C PHE A 11 14.86 13.46 -11.64
N ALA A 12 15.70 13.73 -12.64
CA ALA A 12 17.13 13.91 -12.42
C ALA A 12 17.41 15.02 -11.39
N GLY A 13 18.19 14.69 -10.37
CA GLY A 13 18.53 15.62 -9.27
C GLY A 13 17.41 15.91 -8.28
N LYS A 14 16.24 15.31 -8.43
CA LYS A 14 15.08 15.53 -7.56
C LYS A 14 15.17 14.72 -6.26
N LYS A 15 14.42 15.19 -5.27
CA LYS A 15 14.33 14.61 -3.94
C LYS A 15 12.89 14.16 -3.66
N PHE A 16 12.72 12.86 -3.46
CA PHE A 16 11.43 12.24 -3.13
C PHE A 16 11.44 11.67 -1.73
N ALA A 17 10.27 11.60 -1.10
CA ALA A 17 10.10 10.93 0.18
C ALA A 17 9.17 9.71 0.07
N SER A 18 9.41 8.72 0.94
CA SER A 18 8.57 7.54 1.16
C SER A 18 8.40 7.31 2.66
N PRO A 19 7.34 6.63 3.15
CA PRO A 19 7.04 6.58 4.58
C PRO A 19 8.04 5.83 5.45
N GLN A 20 8.72 4.84 4.89
CA GLN A 20 9.67 3.98 5.61
C GLN A 20 10.52 3.18 4.63
N LEU A 21 11.78 2.99 4.96
CA LEU A 21 12.70 2.18 4.14
C LEU A 21 12.16 0.75 3.95
N GLY A 22 12.04 0.34 2.68
CA GLY A 22 11.64 -1.01 2.31
C GLY A 22 10.16 -1.34 2.53
N ASN A 23 9.31 -0.39 2.90
CA ASN A 23 7.88 -0.61 2.90
C ASN A 23 7.29 -0.59 1.47
N THR A 24 6.01 -0.87 1.33
CA THR A 24 5.35 -0.98 0.02
C THR A 24 5.51 0.28 -0.84
N GLN A 25 5.42 1.46 -0.25
CA GLN A 25 5.57 2.74 -0.95
C GLN A 25 7.01 3.02 -1.35
N ASP A 26 7.99 2.69 -0.51
CA ASP A 26 9.40 2.88 -0.81
C ASP A 26 9.86 1.94 -1.94
N VAL A 27 9.43 0.68 -1.89
CA VAL A 27 9.66 -0.30 -2.96
C VAL A 27 9.06 0.19 -4.28
N ALA A 28 7.79 0.63 -4.26
CA ALA A 28 7.09 1.10 -5.45
C ALA A 28 7.76 2.34 -6.07
N LEU A 29 8.14 3.33 -5.23
CA LEU A 29 8.88 4.51 -5.70
C LEU A 29 10.22 4.12 -6.34
N ARG A 30 11.01 3.29 -5.66
CA ARG A 30 12.33 2.87 -6.18
C ARG A 30 12.21 2.04 -7.46
N LYS A 31 11.20 1.16 -7.54
CA LYS A 31 10.93 0.40 -8.76
C LYS A 31 10.50 1.31 -9.91
N TYR A 32 9.63 2.28 -9.65
CA TYR A 32 9.22 3.25 -10.66
C TYR A 32 10.40 4.10 -11.17
N LEU A 33 11.30 4.52 -10.27
CA LEU A 33 12.52 5.21 -10.67
C LEU A 33 13.41 4.31 -11.54
N LEU A 34 13.62 3.06 -11.14
CA LEU A 34 14.43 2.09 -11.88
C LEU A 34 13.87 1.84 -13.30
N ASP A 35 12.55 1.64 -13.41
CA ASP A 35 11.86 1.39 -14.69
C ASP A 35 11.92 2.61 -15.63
N ASN A 36 12.09 3.81 -15.08
CA ASN A 36 12.30 5.03 -15.86
C ASN A 36 13.79 5.37 -16.08
N GLY A 37 14.70 4.42 -15.79
CA GLY A 37 16.14 4.58 -16.06
C GLY A 37 16.91 5.36 -15.00
N TYR A 38 16.31 5.62 -13.83
CA TYR A 38 16.97 6.35 -12.74
C TYR A 38 17.57 5.40 -11.71
N LYS A 39 18.73 5.82 -11.19
CA LYS A 39 19.33 5.23 -10.00
C LYS A 39 19.21 6.22 -8.84
N THR A 40 18.93 5.70 -7.67
CA THR A 40 18.91 6.49 -6.44
C THR A 40 20.33 6.80 -5.97
N LYS A 41 20.51 7.85 -5.17
CA LYS A 41 21.85 8.28 -4.68
C LYS A 41 22.59 7.16 -3.93
N ASP A 42 21.90 6.38 -3.14
CA ASP A 42 22.44 5.20 -2.43
C ASP A 42 22.89 4.07 -3.38
N LYS A 43 22.50 4.12 -4.66
CA LYS A 43 22.93 3.23 -5.73
C LYS A 43 23.84 3.92 -6.77
N GLY A 44 24.42 5.07 -6.41
CA GLY A 44 25.35 5.83 -7.27
C GLY A 44 24.67 6.67 -8.36
N GLY A 45 23.37 6.94 -8.23
CA GLY A 45 22.62 7.81 -9.12
C GLY A 45 22.47 9.24 -8.61
N ASN A 46 21.52 9.97 -9.17
CA ASN A 46 21.29 11.39 -8.90
C ASN A 46 19.92 11.71 -8.30
N VAL A 47 19.03 10.72 -8.13
CA VAL A 47 17.75 10.90 -7.48
C VAL A 47 17.86 10.55 -6.01
N GLU A 48 17.39 11.44 -5.13
CA GLU A 48 17.39 11.19 -3.69
C GLU A 48 16.05 10.63 -3.24
N VAL A 49 16.08 9.54 -2.46
CA VAL A 49 14.89 8.99 -1.82
C VAL A 49 15.08 9.02 -0.31
N LEU A 50 14.17 9.70 0.39
CA LEU A 50 14.17 9.88 1.84
C LEU A 50 13.06 9.02 2.47
N PRO A 51 13.41 7.89 3.11
CA PRO A 51 12.44 7.08 3.86
C PRO A 51 12.23 7.69 5.25
N ILE A 52 11.12 8.41 5.42
CA ILE A 52 10.77 9.15 6.64
C ILE A 52 9.27 9.02 6.94
N LYS A 53 8.87 9.28 8.20
CA LYS A 53 7.46 9.14 8.61
C LYS A 53 6.54 10.12 7.88
N ASN A 54 5.30 9.73 7.60
CA ASN A 54 4.33 10.56 6.89
C ASN A 54 4.13 11.98 7.44
N PRO A 55 4.04 12.22 8.77
CA PRO A 55 3.94 13.59 9.30
C PRO A 55 5.17 14.45 8.95
N ASP A 56 6.37 13.84 8.93
CA ASP A 56 7.61 14.53 8.57
C ASP A 56 7.66 14.81 7.07
N ILE A 57 7.14 13.88 6.23
CA ILE A 57 6.97 14.10 4.78
C ILE A 57 6.12 15.35 4.52
N LEU A 58 4.96 15.47 5.18
CA LEU A 58 4.11 16.64 5.05
C LEU A 58 4.85 17.92 5.44
N THR A 59 5.59 17.88 6.54
CA THR A 59 6.39 19.03 7.03
C THR A 59 7.45 19.44 6.01
N LEU A 60 8.22 18.52 5.46
CA LEU A 60 9.26 18.81 4.45
C LEU A 60 8.65 19.29 3.13
N PHE A 61 7.50 18.74 2.76
CA PHE A 61 6.79 19.16 1.56
C PHE A 61 6.29 20.61 1.66
N LEU A 62 5.72 20.98 2.82
CA LEU A 62 5.29 22.35 3.12
C LEU A 62 6.47 23.33 3.10
N LYS A 63 7.64 22.92 3.59
CA LYS A 63 8.87 23.69 3.55
C LYS A 63 9.57 23.74 2.19
N LYS A 64 9.05 23.01 1.20
CA LYS A 64 9.65 22.82 -0.14
C LYS A 64 11.05 22.18 -0.10
N GLU A 65 11.32 21.36 0.92
CA GLU A 65 12.59 20.65 1.09
C GLU A 65 12.65 19.32 0.31
N ILE A 66 11.48 18.86 -0.21
CA ILE A 66 11.33 17.74 -1.12
C ILE A 66 10.50 18.12 -2.34
N ASP A 67 10.79 17.50 -3.48
CA ASP A 67 10.11 17.77 -4.76
C ASP A 67 8.82 16.96 -4.94
N GLY A 68 8.74 15.79 -4.29
CA GLY A 68 7.58 14.92 -4.34
C GLY A 68 7.61 13.85 -3.25
N ALA A 69 6.52 13.09 -3.16
CA ALA A 69 6.42 11.99 -2.22
C ALA A 69 5.55 10.87 -2.77
N TRP A 70 5.88 9.63 -2.37
CA TRP A 70 5.07 8.45 -2.64
C TRP A 70 4.49 7.97 -1.32
N VAL A 71 3.21 8.24 -1.09
CA VAL A 71 2.57 8.07 0.21
C VAL A 71 1.22 7.37 0.10
N PRO A 72 0.79 6.64 1.15
CA PRO A 72 -0.56 6.08 1.18
C PRO A 72 -1.60 7.16 1.51
N GLU A 73 -2.86 6.86 1.23
CA GLU A 73 -3.95 7.66 1.77
C GLU A 73 -4.07 7.47 3.30
N PRO A 74 -4.48 8.47 4.05
CA PRO A 74 -4.95 9.80 3.64
C PRO A 74 -3.84 10.85 3.43
N TRP A 75 -2.57 10.45 3.44
CA TRP A 75 -1.43 11.38 3.33
C TRP A 75 -1.30 11.99 1.93
N GLY A 76 -1.68 11.23 0.88
CA GLY A 76 -1.74 11.78 -0.47
C GLY A 76 -2.68 12.97 -0.56
N GLU A 77 -3.90 12.82 -0.04
CA GLU A 77 -4.88 13.92 -0.03
C GLU A 77 -4.44 15.09 0.86
N LYS A 78 -3.77 14.83 2.00
CA LYS A 78 -3.18 15.88 2.84
C LYS A 78 -2.14 16.71 2.09
N LEU A 79 -1.22 16.07 1.38
CA LEU A 79 -0.23 16.77 0.57
C LEU A 79 -0.87 17.62 -0.53
N ILE A 80 -1.98 17.18 -1.12
CA ILE A 80 -2.72 17.94 -2.11
C ILE A 80 -3.40 19.14 -1.47
N LYS A 81 -4.18 18.94 -0.41
CA LYS A 81 -5.01 19.99 0.21
C LYS A 81 -4.22 20.99 1.05
N GLU A 82 -3.32 20.50 1.87
CA GLU A 82 -2.56 21.32 2.81
C GLU A 82 -1.25 21.83 2.20
N GLY A 83 -0.61 21.01 1.33
CA GLY A 83 0.67 21.32 0.71
C GLY A 83 0.57 21.95 -0.68
N ASN A 84 -0.63 22.19 -1.20
CA ASN A 84 -0.86 22.61 -2.58
C ASN A 84 -0.14 21.69 -3.59
N GLY A 85 -0.10 20.40 -3.27
CA GLY A 85 0.44 19.36 -4.13
C GLY A 85 -0.51 19.03 -5.27
N ARG A 86 0.01 18.31 -6.27
CA ARG A 86 -0.82 17.68 -7.31
C ARG A 86 -0.57 16.19 -7.37
N LEU A 87 -1.59 15.44 -7.69
CA LEU A 87 -1.44 14.03 -8.00
C LEU A 87 -0.66 13.90 -9.33
N PHE A 88 0.57 13.38 -9.24
CA PHE A 88 1.40 13.12 -10.41
C PHE A 88 1.06 11.77 -11.03
N LEU A 89 0.88 10.76 -10.19
CA LEU A 89 0.62 9.38 -10.59
C LEU A 89 -0.34 8.73 -9.58
N ASP A 90 -1.39 8.11 -10.10
CA ASP A 90 -2.20 7.18 -9.32
C ASP A 90 -1.57 5.80 -9.43
N GLU A 91 -1.09 5.26 -8.32
CA GLU A 91 -0.37 4.00 -8.28
C GLU A 91 -1.16 2.82 -8.85
N ARG A 92 -2.50 2.86 -8.78
CA ARG A 92 -3.38 1.85 -9.37
C ARG A 92 -3.09 1.61 -10.85
N THR A 93 -2.62 2.64 -11.58
CA THR A 93 -2.28 2.52 -13.01
C THR A 93 -1.06 1.65 -13.30
N LEU A 94 -0.25 1.35 -12.29
CA LEU A 94 0.96 0.53 -12.39
C LEU A 94 0.73 -0.95 -12.03
N TRP A 95 -0.47 -1.29 -11.56
CA TRP A 95 -0.74 -2.59 -10.98
C TRP A 95 -1.78 -3.38 -11.76
N PRO A 96 -1.69 -4.73 -11.77
CA PRO A 96 -2.69 -5.58 -12.42
C PRO A 96 -4.11 -5.24 -11.94
N LYS A 97 -5.02 -5.02 -12.88
CA LYS A 97 -6.43 -4.69 -12.61
C LYS A 97 -6.62 -3.45 -11.71
N GLY A 98 -5.62 -2.57 -11.63
CA GLY A 98 -5.66 -1.41 -10.75
C GLY A 98 -5.61 -1.74 -9.25
N LYS A 99 -5.17 -2.93 -8.88
CA LYS A 99 -5.13 -3.40 -7.50
C LYS A 99 -3.71 -3.35 -6.94
N PHE A 100 -3.52 -2.59 -5.87
CA PHE A 100 -2.26 -2.49 -5.15
C PHE A 100 -2.49 -2.83 -3.67
N VAL A 101 -1.87 -3.93 -3.22
CA VAL A 101 -2.00 -4.35 -1.83
C VAL A 101 -1.03 -3.57 -0.93
N THR A 102 -1.55 -2.95 0.13
CA THR A 102 -0.75 -2.18 1.10
C THR A 102 -0.69 -2.83 2.48
N ALA A 103 -1.68 -3.66 2.82
CA ALA A 103 -1.74 -4.33 4.12
C ALA A 103 -2.36 -5.71 3.98
N ASN A 104 -1.85 -6.67 4.76
CA ASN A 104 -2.35 -8.03 4.84
C ASN A 104 -2.38 -8.50 6.30
N ILE A 105 -3.26 -9.44 6.61
CA ILE A 105 -3.19 -10.21 7.85
C ILE A 105 -2.15 -11.32 7.66
N ILE A 106 -1.14 -11.34 8.51
CA ILE A 106 -0.14 -12.39 8.57
C ILE A 106 -0.26 -13.14 9.90
N VAL A 107 0.06 -14.44 9.88
CA VAL A 107 0.02 -15.28 11.08
C VAL A 107 1.27 -16.17 11.15
N ASN A 108 1.77 -16.36 12.36
CA ASN A 108 2.84 -17.33 12.58
C ASN A 108 2.32 -18.75 12.23
N PRO A 109 3.03 -19.54 11.40
CA PRO A 109 2.57 -20.86 10.97
C PRO A 109 2.35 -21.85 12.11
N GLU A 110 3.15 -21.79 13.18
CA GLU A 110 2.98 -22.63 14.35
C GLU A 110 1.73 -22.22 15.14
N TYR A 111 1.50 -20.91 15.31
CA TYR A 111 0.29 -20.41 15.95
C TYR A 111 -0.97 -20.82 15.18
N LEU A 112 -0.94 -20.71 13.85
CA LEU A 112 -2.04 -21.14 12.98
C LEU A 112 -2.37 -22.63 13.18
N ARG A 113 -1.34 -23.50 13.22
CA ARG A 113 -1.54 -24.95 13.43
C ARG A 113 -2.13 -25.27 14.80
N ASN A 114 -1.70 -24.55 15.83
CA ASN A 114 -2.11 -24.80 17.21
C ASN A 114 -3.42 -24.11 17.59
N ASN A 115 -3.82 -23.06 16.88
CA ASN A 115 -4.98 -22.22 17.22
C ASN A 115 -5.86 -21.87 16.01
N PRO A 116 -6.24 -22.84 15.14
CA PRO A 116 -6.98 -22.55 13.92
C PRO A 116 -8.33 -21.87 14.19
N GLU A 117 -9.00 -22.20 15.30
CA GLU A 117 -10.29 -21.60 15.69
C GLU A 117 -10.18 -20.12 16.04
N VAL A 118 -9.04 -19.68 16.61
CA VAL A 118 -8.80 -18.27 16.89
C VAL A 118 -8.64 -17.50 15.58
N ILE A 119 -7.88 -18.06 14.63
CA ILE A 119 -7.70 -17.47 13.31
C ILE A 119 -9.01 -17.45 12.53
N LYS A 120 -9.84 -18.49 12.64
CA LYS A 120 -11.17 -18.53 12.02
C LYS A 120 -12.04 -17.37 12.53
N LYS A 121 -12.14 -17.17 13.85
CA LYS A 121 -12.90 -16.05 14.44
C LYS A 121 -12.37 -14.69 14.00
N LEU A 122 -11.05 -14.51 13.91
CA LEU A 122 -10.44 -13.28 13.40
C LEU A 122 -10.86 -13.03 11.95
N LEU A 123 -10.81 -14.06 11.10
CA LEU A 123 -11.20 -13.94 9.69
C LEU A 123 -12.72 -13.73 9.52
N GLU A 124 -13.55 -14.33 10.36
CA GLU A 124 -14.99 -14.06 10.39
C GLU A 124 -15.28 -12.58 10.70
N ALA A 125 -14.60 -12.03 11.72
CA ALA A 125 -14.70 -10.61 12.05
C ALA A 125 -14.19 -9.73 10.90
N HIS A 126 -13.04 -10.05 10.33
CA HIS A 126 -12.46 -9.31 9.20
C HIS A 126 -13.39 -9.29 7.98
N VAL A 127 -13.99 -10.42 7.61
CA VAL A 127 -14.96 -10.49 6.51
C VAL A 127 -16.20 -9.66 6.81
N ASN A 128 -16.76 -9.77 8.03
CA ASN A 128 -17.93 -9.01 8.44
C ASN A 128 -17.68 -7.50 8.38
N GLU A 129 -16.57 -7.04 8.97
CA GLU A 129 -16.23 -5.61 8.99
C GLU A 129 -15.94 -5.08 7.58
N THR A 130 -15.26 -5.87 6.75
CA THR A 130 -15.03 -5.49 5.35
C THR A 130 -16.33 -5.29 4.60
N GLN A 131 -17.30 -6.22 4.76
CA GLN A 131 -18.61 -6.10 4.13
C GLN A 131 -19.41 -4.90 4.69
N TRP A 132 -19.35 -4.70 6.02
CA TRP A 132 -20.05 -3.59 6.66
C TRP A 132 -19.52 -2.24 6.17
N ILE A 133 -18.20 -2.04 6.18
CA ILE A 133 -17.57 -0.80 5.69
C ILE A 133 -17.94 -0.54 4.22
N ASN A 134 -17.89 -1.56 3.38
CA ASN A 134 -18.24 -1.42 1.96
C ASN A 134 -19.70 -1.10 1.72
N GLY A 135 -20.60 -1.59 2.59
CA GLY A 135 -22.03 -1.33 2.54
C GLY A 135 -22.48 -0.01 3.20
N HIS A 136 -21.67 0.53 4.13
CA HIS A 136 -22.01 1.67 4.98
C HIS A 136 -20.91 2.75 4.97
N LYS A 137 -20.44 3.13 3.79
CA LYS A 137 -19.24 3.99 3.62
C LYS A 137 -19.30 5.30 4.43
N GLU A 138 -20.45 5.98 4.42
CA GLU A 138 -20.58 7.25 5.15
C GLU A 138 -20.51 7.06 6.67
N GLU A 139 -21.13 6.02 7.19
CA GLU A 139 -21.10 5.70 8.62
C GLU A 139 -19.69 5.25 9.03
N ALA A 140 -19.03 4.44 8.20
CA ALA A 140 -17.65 4.00 8.42
C ALA A 140 -16.68 5.19 8.48
N LEU A 141 -16.81 6.19 7.59
CA LEU A 141 -15.99 7.39 7.63
C LEU A 141 -16.21 8.23 8.89
N LYS A 142 -17.46 8.37 9.33
CA LYS A 142 -17.78 9.05 10.59
C LYS A 142 -17.18 8.32 11.78
N THR A 143 -17.32 7.00 11.84
CA THR A 143 -16.76 6.17 12.89
C THR A 143 -15.22 6.26 12.89
N PHE A 144 -14.59 6.21 11.72
CA PHE A 144 -13.15 6.42 11.56
C PHE A 144 -12.70 7.75 12.17
N ASN A 145 -13.37 8.85 11.85
CA ASN A 145 -13.02 10.18 12.38
C ASN A 145 -13.24 10.30 13.89
N ILE A 146 -14.28 9.67 14.44
CA ILE A 146 -14.52 9.62 15.87
C ILE A 146 -13.38 8.89 16.59
N GLU A 147 -13.00 7.72 16.10
CA GLU A 147 -11.91 6.93 16.69
C GLU A 147 -10.54 7.60 16.50
N LEU A 148 -10.30 8.18 15.34
CA LEU A 148 -9.08 8.96 15.09
C LEU A 148 -8.94 10.10 16.10
N LYS A 149 -10.03 10.84 16.37
CA LYS A 149 -10.04 11.91 17.37
C LYS A 149 -9.74 11.41 18.78
N LYS A 150 -10.30 10.26 19.17
CA LYS A 150 -10.01 9.66 20.49
C LYS A 150 -8.52 9.29 20.64
N LEU A 151 -7.92 8.75 19.57
CA LEU A 151 -6.55 8.27 19.60
C LEU A 151 -5.50 9.37 19.45
N THR A 152 -5.78 10.41 18.67
CA THR A 152 -4.79 11.40 18.25
C THR A 152 -5.15 12.85 18.65
N GLY A 153 -6.37 13.07 19.09
CA GLY A 153 -6.91 14.43 19.34
C GLY A 153 -7.31 15.19 18.06
N GLN A 154 -7.12 14.60 16.89
CA GLN A 154 -7.34 15.25 15.60
C GLN A 154 -8.39 14.54 14.75
N THR A 155 -9.03 15.27 13.84
CA THR A 155 -9.91 14.73 12.80
C THR A 155 -9.39 15.11 11.42
N ILE A 156 -9.86 14.42 10.39
CA ILE A 156 -9.65 14.80 9.00
C ILE A 156 -10.95 15.46 8.50
N PRO A 157 -10.89 16.61 7.78
CA PRO A 157 -12.07 17.20 7.16
C PRO A 157 -12.84 16.17 6.30
N ASP A 158 -14.16 16.19 6.35
CA ASP A 158 -15.01 15.16 5.73
C ASP A 158 -14.80 15.04 4.22
N ASP A 159 -14.62 16.15 3.50
CA ASP A 159 -14.36 16.16 2.06
C ASP A 159 -13.00 15.52 1.75
N GLN A 160 -11.99 15.84 2.52
CA GLN A 160 -10.65 15.25 2.41
C GLN A 160 -10.68 13.75 2.71
N LEU A 161 -11.39 13.35 3.78
CA LEU A 161 -11.52 11.94 4.14
C LEU A 161 -12.26 11.14 3.06
N LYS A 162 -13.37 11.67 2.53
CA LYS A 162 -14.12 11.05 1.42
C LYS A 162 -13.24 10.89 0.18
N GLN A 163 -12.45 11.91 -0.16
CA GLN A 163 -11.56 11.87 -1.31
C GLN A 163 -10.45 10.84 -1.13
N ALA A 164 -9.82 10.78 0.05
CA ALA A 164 -8.83 9.77 0.38
C ALA A 164 -9.39 8.33 0.26
N PHE A 165 -10.55 8.08 0.86
CA PHE A 165 -11.20 6.77 0.78
C PHE A 165 -11.70 6.39 -0.61
N SER A 166 -11.90 7.36 -1.53
CA SER A 166 -12.24 7.04 -2.92
C SER A 166 -11.11 6.33 -3.67
N ARG A 167 -9.88 6.41 -3.16
CA ARG A 167 -8.69 5.75 -3.70
C ARG A 167 -8.31 4.47 -2.95
N LEU A 168 -9.06 4.11 -1.90
CA LEU A 168 -8.85 2.89 -1.11
C LEU A 168 -9.93 1.86 -1.43
N GLU A 169 -9.55 0.60 -1.41
CA GLU A 169 -10.44 -0.54 -1.50
C GLU A 169 -10.17 -1.47 -0.31
N LEU A 170 -11.21 -1.74 0.47
CA LEU A 170 -11.16 -2.72 1.54
C LEU A 170 -11.66 -4.05 1.01
N THR A 171 -10.85 -5.08 1.15
CA THR A 171 -11.16 -6.41 0.67
C THR A 171 -10.61 -7.47 1.63
N TYR A 172 -11.24 -8.63 1.66
CA TYR A 172 -10.71 -9.81 2.33
C TYR A 172 -9.89 -10.72 1.39
N ASP A 173 -9.79 -10.34 0.09
CA ASP A 173 -8.88 -11.00 -0.85
C ASP A 173 -7.46 -10.46 -0.63
N PRO A 174 -6.47 -11.29 -0.28
CA PRO A 174 -5.09 -10.86 -0.10
C PRO A 174 -4.39 -10.44 -1.39
N LEU A 175 -5.07 -10.47 -2.53
CA LEU A 175 -4.58 -10.02 -3.84
C LEU A 175 -3.23 -10.66 -4.22
N ARG A 176 -3.21 -11.98 -4.32
CA ARG A 176 -1.99 -12.77 -4.54
C ARG A 176 -1.11 -12.26 -5.67
N GLU A 177 -1.68 -11.95 -6.84
CA GLU A 177 -0.93 -11.48 -8.02
C GLU A 177 -0.15 -10.20 -7.71
N THR A 178 -0.78 -9.25 -7.02
CA THR A 178 -0.16 -7.97 -6.70
C THR A 178 0.88 -8.10 -5.60
N LEU A 179 0.67 -8.98 -4.62
CA LEU A 179 1.66 -9.24 -3.59
C LEU A 179 2.92 -9.93 -4.14
N ILE A 180 2.76 -10.89 -5.06
CA ILE A 180 3.89 -11.51 -5.77
C ILE A 180 4.63 -10.48 -6.60
N LYS A 181 3.92 -9.61 -7.34
CA LYS A 181 4.56 -8.50 -8.06
C LYS A 181 5.34 -7.60 -7.11
N SER A 182 4.75 -7.21 -5.97
CA SER A 182 5.43 -6.37 -4.97
C SER A 182 6.72 -7.03 -4.45
N ALA A 183 6.70 -8.33 -4.21
CA ALA A 183 7.89 -9.07 -3.80
C ALA A 183 8.96 -9.12 -4.91
N ASN A 184 8.57 -9.29 -6.17
CA ASN A 184 9.48 -9.21 -7.31
C ASN A 184 10.09 -7.81 -7.43
N ASP A 185 9.28 -6.76 -7.33
CA ASP A 185 9.74 -5.38 -7.34
C ASP A 185 10.73 -5.11 -6.21
N ALA A 186 10.45 -5.62 -5.00
CA ALA A 186 11.35 -5.51 -3.83
C ALA A 186 12.68 -6.24 -4.07
N PHE A 187 12.66 -7.38 -4.74
CA PHE A 187 13.88 -8.09 -5.14
C PHE A 187 14.68 -7.26 -6.15
N ASP A 188 14.04 -6.73 -7.20
CA ASP A 188 14.68 -5.96 -8.26
C ASP A 188 15.36 -4.69 -7.74
N VAL A 189 14.78 -4.05 -6.71
CA VAL A 189 15.40 -2.88 -6.06
C VAL A 189 16.38 -3.24 -4.92
N GLY A 190 16.58 -4.56 -4.66
CA GLY A 190 17.63 -5.08 -3.79
C GLY A 190 17.28 -5.24 -2.31
N PHE A 191 16.00 -5.23 -1.94
CA PHE A 191 15.55 -5.43 -0.55
C PHE A 191 15.49 -6.91 -0.12
N LEU A 192 15.38 -7.85 -1.05
CA LEU A 192 15.21 -9.27 -0.73
C LEU A 192 16.48 -10.11 -0.93
N GLY A 193 17.66 -9.47 -0.89
CA GLY A 193 18.94 -10.16 -0.95
C GLY A 193 19.36 -10.54 -2.37
N LYS A 194 20.24 -11.56 -2.50
CA LYS A 194 20.87 -11.94 -3.77
C LYS A 194 20.11 -13.03 -4.53
N THR A 195 19.26 -13.77 -3.84
CA THR A 195 18.49 -14.88 -4.43
C THR A 195 17.01 -14.56 -4.30
N ARG A 196 16.27 -14.73 -5.40
CA ARG A 196 14.82 -14.51 -5.42
C ARG A 196 14.15 -15.49 -4.45
N PRO A 197 13.30 -15.01 -3.52
CA PRO A 197 12.67 -15.89 -2.54
C PRO A 197 11.61 -16.78 -3.20
N ASP A 198 11.45 -17.99 -2.66
CA ASP A 198 10.32 -18.85 -3.00
C ASP A 198 9.06 -18.31 -2.30
N LEU A 199 8.07 -17.92 -3.09
CA LEU A 199 6.80 -17.37 -2.63
C LEU A 199 5.64 -18.38 -2.70
N SER A 200 5.92 -19.64 -3.02
CA SER A 200 4.88 -20.67 -3.25
C SER A 200 4.01 -20.92 -2.02
N GLY A 201 4.59 -20.80 -0.82
CA GLY A 201 3.94 -21.10 0.45
C GLY A 201 3.48 -19.90 1.28
N ILE A 202 3.53 -18.66 0.75
CA ILE A 202 3.19 -17.48 1.57
C ILE A 202 1.69 -17.25 1.78
N PHE A 203 0.84 -17.95 1.02
CA PHE A 203 -0.61 -17.85 1.14
C PHE A 203 -1.22 -19.13 1.70
N ASP A 204 -1.99 -19.00 2.77
CA ASP A 204 -2.91 -20.03 3.25
C ASP A 204 -4.33 -19.43 3.26
N LEU A 205 -5.16 -19.86 2.30
CA LEU A 205 -6.53 -19.40 2.14
C LEU A 205 -7.57 -20.41 2.65
N LYS A 206 -7.13 -21.52 3.26
CA LYS A 206 -8.04 -22.59 3.65
C LYS A 206 -9.13 -22.09 4.60
N ILE A 207 -8.75 -21.53 5.74
CA ILE A 207 -9.70 -21.06 6.75
C ILE A 207 -10.52 -19.87 6.22
N LEU A 208 -9.90 -18.94 5.47
CA LEU A 208 -10.65 -17.85 4.85
C LEU A 208 -11.75 -18.37 3.91
N ASN A 209 -11.43 -19.35 3.05
CA ASN A 209 -12.41 -19.92 2.13
C ASN A 209 -13.51 -20.73 2.85
N GLU A 210 -13.21 -21.36 3.98
CA GLU A 210 -14.23 -21.96 4.85
C GLU A 210 -15.20 -20.89 5.38
N VAL A 211 -14.68 -19.78 5.91
CA VAL A 211 -15.49 -18.64 6.39
C VAL A 211 -16.34 -18.05 5.26
N LEU A 212 -15.76 -17.83 4.09
CA LEU A 212 -16.49 -17.29 2.94
C LEU A 212 -17.64 -18.21 2.53
N LYS A 213 -17.38 -19.53 2.46
CA LYS A 213 -18.40 -20.52 2.14
C LYS A 213 -19.53 -20.54 3.17
N GLU A 214 -19.22 -20.52 4.46
CA GLU A 214 -20.23 -20.47 5.53
C GLU A 214 -21.12 -19.22 5.45
N LYS A 215 -20.58 -18.12 4.92
CA LYS A 215 -21.32 -16.86 4.69
C LYS A 215 -22.01 -16.78 3.32
N GLY A 216 -21.95 -17.83 2.50
CA GLY A 216 -22.51 -17.83 1.14
C GLY A 216 -21.76 -16.92 0.16
N LEU A 217 -20.49 -16.60 0.46
CA LEU A 217 -19.65 -15.76 -0.37
C LEU A 217 -18.77 -16.59 -1.31
N GLN A 218 -18.33 -15.97 -2.40
CA GLN A 218 -17.44 -16.62 -3.35
C GLN A 218 -16.06 -16.88 -2.74
N SER A 219 -15.55 -18.09 -2.88
CA SER A 219 -14.19 -18.43 -2.47
C SER A 219 -13.14 -17.72 -3.33
N ILE A 220 -12.01 -17.40 -2.71
CA ILE A 220 -10.86 -16.81 -3.39
C ILE A 220 -10.04 -17.95 -4.01
N ALA A 221 -9.71 -17.80 -5.30
CA ALA A 221 -8.91 -18.80 -6.02
C ALA A 221 -7.47 -18.85 -5.50
N GLY A 222 -7.01 -20.03 -5.12
CA GLY A 222 -5.62 -20.26 -4.64
C GLY A 222 -4.59 -20.43 -5.76
N THR A 223 -4.97 -20.43 -7.03
CA THR A 223 -4.08 -20.76 -8.16
C THR A 223 -3.29 -19.55 -8.66
N VAL A 224 -1.97 -19.72 -8.75
CA VAL A 224 -1.08 -18.84 -9.51
C VAL A 224 -1.17 -19.22 -10.98
N ASN A 225 -1.37 -18.25 -11.85
CA ASN A 225 -0.96 -18.41 -13.24
C ASN A 225 0.56 -18.56 -13.26
N GLN A 226 1.09 -19.72 -13.64
CA GLN A 226 2.53 -20.02 -13.65
C GLN A 226 3.36 -19.05 -14.53
N SER A 227 2.70 -18.25 -15.39
CA SER A 227 3.36 -17.24 -16.22
C SER A 227 3.92 -16.02 -15.44
N LEU A 228 3.50 -15.81 -14.19
CA LEU A 228 3.99 -14.69 -13.37
C LEU A 228 5.25 -15.04 -12.54
N LEU A 229 5.67 -16.30 -12.52
CA LEU A 229 6.86 -16.76 -11.80
C LEU A 229 8.13 -16.77 -12.66
N ALA A 230 8.03 -16.47 -13.97
CA ALA A 230 9.09 -16.65 -14.97
C ALA A 230 9.68 -15.36 -15.56
N HIS A 231 9.64 -14.25 -14.82
CA HIS A 231 10.32 -13.01 -15.28
C HIS A 231 11.20 -12.42 -14.20
#